data_f330c8d9e5100cdf3f8707f93eb8cc70
#
_entry.id   f330c8d9e5100cdf3f8707f93eb8cc70
#
_cell.length_a   1.000
_cell.length_b   1.000
_cell.length_c   1.000
_cell.angle_alpha   90.00
_cell.angle_beta   90.00
_cell.angle_gamma   90.00
#
_symmetry.space_group_name_H-M   'P 1'
#
loop_
_entity.id
_entity.type
_entity.pdbx_description
1 polymer ?
#
loop_
_entity_poly.entity_id
_entity_poly.type
_entity_poly.pdbx_seq_one_letter_code
_entity_poly.pdbx_strand_id
1 'polypeptide(L)'
;MVYVFLADGFEEAEALVTVDILRRAGRKVTCVGVDKKEIVGAHGIKITADIKTGEFAPVEFEGVVLPGGMPGTRNLMANATVCSAAKTAFKKGK
;
A
#
# COMPACT_ATOMS: atom_id res chain seq x y z
N MET A 1 3.14 5.02 -12.09
CA MET A 1 2.34 4.98 -10.87
C MET A 1 2.80 3.84 -9.97
N VAL A 2 3.04 4.14 -8.72
CA VAL A 2 3.38 3.14 -7.70
C VAL A 2 2.24 3.10 -6.69
N TYR A 3 1.78 1.90 -6.37
CA TYR A 3 0.73 1.71 -5.36
C TYR A 3 1.35 1.21 -4.06
N VAL A 4 0.99 1.87 -2.97
CA VAL A 4 1.41 1.49 -1.62
C VAL A 4 0.16 1.03 -0.87
N PHE A 5 0.09 -0.24 -0.54
CA PHE A 5 -1.05 -0.82 0.17
C PHE A 5 -0.85 -0.73 1.67
N LEU A 6 -1.82 -0.15 2.36
CA LEU A 6 -1.78 0.09 3.79
C LEU A 6 -2.93 -0.61 4.48
N ALA A 7 -2.62 -1.46 5.44
CA ALA A 7 -3.61 -2.13 6.29
C ALA A 7 -3.37 -1.76 7.75
N ASP A 8 -4.38 -1.89 8.59
CA ASP A 8 -4.20 -1.64 10.02
C ASP A 8 -3.02 -2.44 10.57
N GLY A 9 -2.19 -1.79 11.35
CA GLY A 9 -0.99 -2.39 11.91
C GLY A 9 0.26 -2.26 11.03
N PHE A 10 0.20 -1.45 9.96
CA PHE A 10 1.39 -1.24 9.11
C PHE A 10 2.50 -0.51 9.88
N GLU A 11 3.74 -0.70 9.42
CA GLU A 11 4.90 0.01 10.00
C GLU A 11 4.93 1.45 9.44
N GLU A 12 4.61 2.43 10.29
CA GLU A 12 4.45 3.82 9.86
C GLU A 12 5.71 4.39 9.21
N ALA A 13 6.86 4.24 9.85
CA ALA A 13 8.10 4.79 9.32
C ALA A 13 8.45 4.17 7.97
N GLU A 14 8.35 2.84 7.86
CA GLU A 14 8.66 2.13 6.61
C GLU A 14 7.76 2.59 5.46
N ALA A 15 6.46 2.69 5.72
CA ALA A 15 5.51 3.07 4.68
C ALA A 15 5.65 4.54 4.29
N LEU A 16 5.64 5.44 5.28
CA LEU A 16 5.59 6.88 5.01
C LEU A 16 6.91 7.41 4.47
N VAL A 17 8.03 6.91 4.95
CA VAL A 17 9.35 7.30 4.41
C VAL A 17 9.48 6.85 2.96
N THR A 18 9.02 5.63 2.65
CA THR A 18 9.04 5.12 1.28
C THR A 18 8.19 6.00 0.35
N VAL A 19 6.99 6.36 0.76
CA VAL A 19 6.11 7.25 -0.01
C VAL A 19 6.77 8.61 -0.22
N ASP A 20 7.34 9.18 0.84
CA ASP A 20 7.99 10.48 0.77
C ASP A 20 9.16 10.47 -0.21
N ILE A 21 10.04 9.46 -0.11
CA ILE A 21 11.20 9.33 -1.00
C ILE A 21 10.77 9.18 -2.45
N LEU A 22 9.77 8.34 -2.73
CA LEU A 22 9.29 8.12 -4.09
C LEU A 22 8.70 9.40 -4.68
N ARG A 23 7.91 10.15 -3.91
CA ARG A 23 7.33 11.41 -4.35
C ARG A 23 8.40 12.47 -4.60
N ARG A 24 9.42 12.53 -3.76
CA ARG A 24 10.55 13.44 -3.94
C ARG A 24 11.35 13.12 -5.21
N ALA A 25 11.37 11.85 -5.59
CA ALA A 25 12.04 11.40 -6.81
C ALA A 25 11.20 11.62 -8.07
N GLY A 26 10.06 12.26 -7.96
CA GLY A 26 9.17 12.56 -9.09
C GLY A 26 8.27 11.41 -9.49
N ARG A 27 8.16 10.37 -8.68
CA ARG A 27 7.26 9.24 -8.96
C ARG A 27 5.85 9.55 -8.49
N LYS A 28 4.86 9.12 -9.26
CA LYS A 28 3.46 9.19 -8.85
C LYS A 28 3.18 8.02 -7.92
N VAL A 29 2.69 8.31 -6.73
CA VAL A 29 2.41 7.31 -5.69
C VAL A 29 0.99 7.47 -5.20
N THR A 30 0.26 6.37 -5.20
CA THR A 30 -1.10 6.32 -4.65
C THR A 30 -1.11 5.36 -3.46
N CYS A 31 -1.55 5.84 -2.32
CA CYS A 31 -1.73 5.02 -1.12
C CYS A 31 -3.12 4.39 -1.17
N VAL A 32 -3.18 3.07 -1.01
CA VAL A 32 -4.42 2.30 -1.07
C VAL A 32 -4.68 1.69 0.30
N GLY A 33 -5.76 2.12 0.95
CA GLY A 33 -6.17 1.56 2.24
C GLY A 33 -6.96 0.26 2.06
N VAL A 34 -6.65 -0.75 2.84
CA VAL A 34 -7.37 -2.02 2.80
C VAL A 34 -8.77 -1.84 3.39
N ASP A 35 -9.78 -2.00 2.54
CA ASP A 35 -11.21 -1.88 2.84
C ASP A 35 -11.71 -0.50 3.28
N LYS A 36 -10.81 0.43 3.62
CA LYS A 36 -11.17 1.77 4.11
C LYS A 36 -10.01 2.72 3.87
N LYS A 37 -10.30 4.03 3.86
CA LYS A 37 -9.25 5.05 3.69
C LYS A 37 -8.52 5.38 4.98
N GLU A 38 -9.20 5.34 6.12
CA GLU A 38 -8.55 5.61 7.42
C GLU A 38 -7.86 4.37 7.93
N ILE A 39 -6.54 4.41 7.99
CA ILE A 39 -5.71 3.27 8.39
C ILE A 39 -4.88 3.67 9.61
N VAL A 40 -4.81 2.78 10.59
CA VAL A 40 -4.06 3.00 11.81
C VAL A 40 -2.82 2.12 11.81
N GLY A 41 -1.65 2.73 11.93
CA GLY A 41 -0.39 2.00 11.97
C GLY A 41 -0.17 1.25 13.27
N ALA A 42 0.90 0.45 13.29
CA ALA A 42 1.26 -0.38 14.44
C ALA A 42 1.52 0.43 15.72
N HIS A 43 1.90 1.69 15.58
CA HIS A 43 2.20 2.59 16.68
C HIS A 43 1.10 3.62 16.93
N GLY A 44 -0.10 3.38 16.40
CA GLY A 44 -1.27 4.21 16.66
C GLY A 44 -1.40 5.47 15.80
N ILE A 45 -0.55 5.65 14.80
CA ILE A 45 -0.63 6.80 13.92
C ILE A 45 -1.70 6.56 12.86
N LYS A 46 -2.69 7.44 12.82
CA LYS A 46 -3.74 7.39 11.81
C LYS A 46 -3.31 8.13 10.56
N ILE A 47 -3.56 7.53 9.41
CA ILE A 47 -3.38 8.20 8.12
C ILE A 47 -4.63 8.01 7.27
N THR A 48 -4.80 8.89 6.29
CA THR A 48 -5.86 8.77 5.30
C THR A 48 -5.21 8.40 3.97
N ALA A 49 -5.54 7.22 3.44
CA ALA A 49 -5.06 6.79 2.14
C ALA A 49 -5.76 7.58 1.02
N ASP A 50 -5.16 7.56 -0.16
CA ASP A 50 -5.75 8.27 -1.30
C ASP A 50 -7.01 7.59 -1.81
N ILE A 51 -7.00 6.25 -1.84
CA ILE A 51 -8.15 5.43 -2.22
C ILE A 51 -8.23 4.21 -1.31
N LYS A 52 -9.33 3.46 -1.40
CA LYS A 52 -9.47 2.17 -0.71
C LYS A 52 -9.46 1.04 -1.73
N THR A 53 -9.27 -0.20 -1.27
CA THR A 53 -9.15 -1.36 -2.17
C THR A 53 -10.34 -1.52 -3.11
N GLY A 54 -11.54 -1.16 -2.68
CA GLY A 54 -12.72 -1.21 -3.54
C GLY A 54 -12.67 -0.26 -4.72
N GLU A 55 -11.84 0.77 -4.66
CA GLU A 55 -11.64 1.74 -5.73
C GLU A 55 -10.41 1.42 -6.59
N PHE A 56 -9.64 0.42 -6.21
CA PHE A 56 -8.42 0.05 -6.91
C PHE A 56 -8.73 -0.62 -8.25
N ALA A 57 -8.23 -0.03 -9.32
CA ALA A 57 -8.34 -0.59 -10.67
C ALA A 57 -6.92 -0.68 -11.24
N PRO A 58 -6.35 -1.88 -11.35
CA PRO A 58 -4.99 -2.03 -11.87
C PRO A 58 -4.98 -1.80 -13.37
N VAL A 59 -4.56 -0.59 -13.79
CA VAL A 59 -4.41 -0.26 -15.19
C VAL A 59 -2.96 -0.53 -15.58
N GLU A 60 -2.10 0.45 -15.37
CA GLU A 60 -0.67 0.29 -15.54
C GLU A 60 0.02 0.84 -14.31
N PHE A 61 0.99 0.11 -13.80
CA PHE A 61 1.74 0.56 -12.64
C PHE A 61 3.19 0.10 -12.72
N GLU A 62 4.09 0.90 -12.13
CA GLU A 62 5.51 0.62 -12.12
C GLU A 62 5.89 -0.37 -11.02
N GLY A 63 5.15 -0.37 -9.93
CA GLY A 63 5.44 -1.25 -8.82
C GLY A 63 4.39 -1.19 -7.73
N VAL A 64 4.50 -2.11 -6.81
CA VAL A 64 3.65 -2.25 -5.64
C VAL A 64 4.54 -2.31 -4.41
N VAL A 65 4.19 -1.56 -3.38
CA VAL A 65 4.90 -1.60 -2.09
C VAL A 65 3.95 -2.17 -1.03
N LEU A 66 4.43 -3.18 -0.32
CA LEU A 66 3.72 -3.83 0.76
C LEU A 66 4.53 -3.63 2.05
N PRO A 67 4.24 -2.56 2.80
CA PRO A 67 5.01 -2.28 4.01
C PRO A 67 4.90 -3.41 5.04
N GLY A 68 5.95 -3.60 5.82
CA GLY A 68 5.98 -4.58 6.88
C GLY A 68 5.20 -4.16 8.11
N GLY A 69 5.47 -4.83 9.22
CA GLY A 69 4.80 -4.62 10.49
C GLY A 69 3.72 -5.66 10.74
N MET A 70 3.47 -5.94 12.00
CA MET A 70 2.42 -6.86 12.43
C MET A 70 1.42 -6.10 13.29
N PRO A 71 0.10 -6.26 13.09
CA PRO A 71 -0.54 -7.21 12.18
C PRO A 71 -0.68 -6.72 10.73
N GLY A 72 -0.07 -5.62 10.33
CA GLY A 72 -0.21 -5.04 8.98
C GLY A 72 0.04 -6.06 7.87
N THR A 73 1.16 -6.78 7.92
CA THR A 73 1.50 -7.78 6.91
C THR A 73 0.42 -8.87 6.82
N ARG A 74 -0.06 -9.35 7.95
CA ARG A 74 -1.13 -10.36 7.98
C ARG A 74 -2.41 -9.81 7.34
N ASN A 75 -2.76 -8.57 7.66
CA ASN A 75 -3.97 -7.94 7.12
C ASN A 75 -3.87 -7.74 5.61
N LEU A 76 -2.69 -7.38 5.11
CA LEU A 76 -2.45 -7.26 3.67
C LEU A 76 -2.61 -8.61 2.99
N MET A 77 -2.01 -9.65 3.52
CA MET A 77 -2.06 -10.99 2.93
C MET A 77 -3.46 -11.60 2.93
N ALA A 78 -4.32 -11.15 3.84
CA ALA A 78 -5.70 -11.61 3.91
C ALA A 78 -6.61 -10.96 2.86
N ASN A 79 -6.15 -9.90 2.18
CA ASN A 79 -6.97 -9.18 1.22
C ASN A 79 -6.74 -9.67 -0.20
N ALA A 80 -7.82 -10.09 -0.88
CA ALA A 80 -7.73 -10.65 -2.23
C ALA A 80 -7.23 -9.63 -3.26
N THR A 81 -7.64 -8.36 -3.14
CA THR A 81 -7.19 -7.30 -4.06
C THR A 81 -5.69 -7.09 -3.94
N VAL A 82 -5.15 -7.06 -2.72
CA VAL A 82 -3.71 -6.91 -2.49
C VAL A 82 -2.94 -8.10 -3.08
N CYS A 83 -3.40 -9.32 -2.81
CA CYS A 83 -2.75 -10.51 -3.34
C CYS A 83 -2.76 -10.55 -4.86
N SER A 84 -3.87 -10.16 -5.47
CA SER A 84 -3.99 -10.10 -6.93
C SER A 84 -3.04 -9.07 -7.53
N ALA A 85 -2.92 -7.88 -6.91
CA ALA A 85 -2.00 -6.85 -7.35
C ALA A 85 -0.54 -7.30 -7.24
N ALA A 86 -0.19 -7.97 -6.15
CA ALA A 86 1.15 -8.49 -5.94
C ALA A 86 1.51 -9.55 -6.97
N LYS A 87 0.59 -10.46 -7.29
CA LYS A 87 0.80 -11.48 -8.34
C LYS A 87 1.00 -10.84 -9.69
N THR A 88 0.19 -9.85 -10.03
CA THR A 88 0.31 -9.14 -11.30
C THR A 88 1.65 -8.43 -11.40
N ALA A 89 2.07 -7.75 -10.34
CA ALA A 89 3.37 -7.08 -10.30
C ALA A 89 4.51 -8.06 -10.48
N PHE A 90 4.45 -9.21 -9.82
CA PHE A 90 5.48 -10.25 -9.93
C PHE A 90 5.59 -10.77 -11.36
N LYS A 91 4.45 -11.08 -12.00
CA LYS A 91 4.45 -11.58 -13.39
C LYS A 91 5.03 -10.57 -14.38
N LYS A 92 4.86 -9.28 -14.11
CA LYS A 92 5.36 -8.21 -14.99
C LYS A 92 6.75 -7.72 -14.61
N GLY A 93 7.37 -8.32 -13.59
CA GLY A 93 8.70 -7.92 -13.13
C GLY A 93 8.71 -6.59 -12.38
N LYS A 94 7.62 -6.27 -11.71
CA LYS A 94 7.43 -4.99 -10.98
C LYS A 94 7.42 -5.17 -9.44
#